data_af55039bc1ead71b83c255c7a698a497
#
_entry.id   af55039bc1ead71b83c255c7a698a497
#
_cell.length_a   1.000
_cell.length_b   1.000
_cell.length_c   1.000
_cell.angle_alpha   90.00
_cell.angle_beta   90.00
_cell.angle_gamma   90.00
#
_symmetry.space_group_name_H-M   'P 1'
#
loop_
_entity.id
_entity.type
_entity.pdbx_description
1 polymer ?
#
loop_
_entity_poly.entity_id
_entity_poly.type
_entity_poly.pdbx_seq_one_letter_code
_entity_poly.pdbx_strand_id
1 'polypeptide(L)'
;MRPTSGLTFGGRYQLSSRIAIGGMGEVWQATDLVIGRTVAIKILKDEYLGDPGFLERFRAEARHAALVNHEGIANVFDYGEEDGSAYLVMELVPGEALSTVLERERVLPTDKVLDIVAQTASALQAAHNAGLVHRDIKPGNLLITPEGRVKITDFGIARIADQVPLTATGQVMGTVQYLSPEQASGHPASPTTDIYSLGIVAYEALAGSRPFKGESQVAIAMAQINEAPPELPVTIAEPVRNLVYACIA
;
A
#
# COMPACT_ATOMS: atom_id res chain seq x y z
N MET A 1 14.08 7.80 18.62
CA MET A 1 15.43 7.16 18.39
C MET A 1 15.66 7.03 16.89
N ARG A 2 16.85 7.38 16.35
CA ARG A 2 17.15 7.19 14.91
C ARG A 2 17.53 5.74 14.65
N PRO A 3 16.83 5.01 13.76
CA PRO A 3 17.20 3.64 13.42
C PRO A 3 18.59 3.58 12.75
N THR A 4 19.42 2.64 13.19
CA THR A 4 20.75 2.39 12.60
C THR A 4 21.01 0.88 12.57
N SER A 5 21.88 0.44 11.65
CA SER A 5 22.31 -0.97 11.60
C SER A 5 22.90 -1.41 12.93
N GLY A 6 22.55 -2.61 13.37
CA GLY A 6 22.96 -3.19 14.65
C GLY A 6 22.05 -2.86 15.84
N LEU A 7 21.17 -1.85 15.72
CA LEU A 7 20.19 -1.53 16.76
C LEU A 7 19.17 -2.69 16.89
N THR A 8 18.81 -3.01 18.12
CA THR A 8 17.85 -4.10 18.41
C THR A 8 16.58 -3.52 19.01
N PHE A 9 15.43 -3.89 18.47
CA PHE A 9 14.10 -3.57 18.98
C PHE A 9 13.50 -4.74 19.74
N GLY A 10 12.85 -4.43 20.87
CA GLY A 10 12.21 -5.45 21.75
C GLY A 10 13.18 -6.50 22.27
N GLY A 11 14.47 -6.23 22.30
CA GLY A 11 15.50 -7.23 22.66
C GLY A 11 15.56 -8.42 21.69
N ARG A 12 14.91 -8.33 20.52
CA ARG A 12 14.69 -9.47 19.62
C ARG A 12 15.02 -9.19 18.16
N TYR A 13 14.69 -8.01 17.63
CA TYR A 13 14.81 -7.72 16.20
C TYR A 13 16.01 -6.81 15.94
N GLN A 14 17.09 -7.36 15.42
CA GLN A 14 18.31 -6.62 15.14
C GLN A 14 18.30 -6.11 13.70
N LEU A 15 18.38 -4.78 13.55
CA LEU A 15 18.41 -4.12 12.24
C LEU A 15 19.70 -4.45 11.47
N SER A 16 19.57 -4.77 10.18
CA SER A 16 20.71 -5.00 9.30
C SER A 16 20.86 -3.90 8.24
N SER A 17 19.88 -3.71 7.38
CA SER A 17 19.92 -2.71 6.32
C SER A 17 18.56 -2.06 6.11
N ARG A 18 18.58 -0.78 5.73
CA ARG A 18 17.37 -0.04 5.41
C ARG A 18 16.87 -0.41 4.01
N ILE A 19 15.61 -0.80 3.91
CA ILE A 19 14.94 -1.18 2.67
C ILE A 19 14.29 0.03 2.01
N ALA A 20 13.55 0.83 2.79
CA ALA A 20 12.79 1.97 2.28
C ALA A 20 12.59 3.07 3.32
N ILE A 21 12.32 4.28 2.82
CA ILE A 21 11.86 5.43 3.62
C ILE A 21 10.50 5.83 3.06
N GLY A 22 9.49 5.88 3.92
CA GLY A 22 8.14 6.32 3.58
C GLY A 22 7.67 7.52 4.38
N GLY A 23 6.45 7.98 4.08
CA GLY A 23 5.82 9.08 4.78
C GLY A 23 5.71 8.84 6.29
N MET A 24 5.36 7.64 6.71
CA MET A 24 5.09 7.27 8.10
C MET A 24 6.30 6.72 8.86
N GLY A 25 7.37 6.33 8.18
CA GLY A 25 8.52 5.72 8.85
C GLY A 25 9.53 5.11 7.89
N GLU A 26 10.40 4.33 8.47
CA GLU A 26 11.43 3.59 7.73
C GLU A 26 11.14 2.08 7.80
N VAL A 27 11.41 1.37 6.71
CA VAL A 27 11.37 -0.09 6.65
C VAL A 27 12.79 -0.62 6.60
N TRP A 28 13.09 -1.54 7.52
CA TRP A 28 14.40 -2.16 7.65
C TRP A 28 14.30 -3.67 7.49
N GLN A 29 15.32 -4.27 6.92
CA GLN A 29 15.59 -5.68 7.09
C GLN A 29 16.14 -5.90 8.49
N ALA A 30 15.66 -6.92 9.19
CA ALA A 30 16.12 -7.27 10.51
C ALA A 30 16.21 -8.78 10.67
N THR A 31 16.96 -9.21 11.68
CA THR A 31 17.03 -10.61 12.09
C THR A 31 16.27 -10.79 13.41
N ASP A 32 15.31 -11.70 13.41
CA ASP A 32 14.69 -12.20 14.63
C ASP A 32 15.68 -13.11 15.36
N LEU A 33 16.29 -12.61 16.43
CA LEU A 33 17.35 -13.29 17.16
C LEU A 33 16.85 -14.53 17.92
N VAL A 34 15.54 -14.65 18.15
CA VAL A 34 14.96 -15.79 18.89
C VAL A 34 14.85 -17.02 18.01
N ILE A 35 14.37 -16.84 16.76
CA ILE A 35 14.13 -17.97 15.85
C ILE A 35 15.04 -17.96 14.63
N GLY A 36 15.94 -17.00 14.52
CA GLY A 36 16.98 -16.95 13.50
C GLY A 36 16.48 -16.66 12.08
N ARG A 37 15.30 -16.06 11.91
CA ARG A 37 14.78 -15.71 10.58
C ARG A 37 14.96 -14.24 10.28
N THR A 38 15.05 -13.93 8.98
CA THR A 38 15.01 -12.55 8.47
C THR A 38 13.56 -12.06 8.38
N VAL A 39 13.34 -10.81 8.80
CA VAL A 39 12.04 -10.14 8.79
C VAL A 39 12.18 -8.73 8.23
N ALA A 40 11.06 -8.11 7.86
CA ALA A 40 10.97 -6.68 7.66
C ALA A 40 10.43 -6.02 8.94
N ILE A 41 10.98 -4.87 9.31
CA ILE A 41 10.49 -4.09 10.44
C ILE A 41 10.23 -2.66 9.99
N LYS A 42 9.01 -2.19 10.18
CA LYS A 42 8.61 -0.81 9.93
C LYS A 42 8.66 -0.03 11.23
N ILE A 43 9.47 1.02 11.27
CA ILE A 43 9.66 1.86 12.44
C ILE A 43 9.02 3.21 12.15
N LEU A 44 8.06 3.61 12.99
CA LEU A 44 7.32 4.86 12.83
C LEU A 44 8.19 6.06 13.16
N LYS A 45 7.93 7.18 12.48
CA LYS A 45 8.55 8.46 12.80
C LYS A 45 8.04 8.99 14.15
N ASP A 46 8.92 9.69 14.85
CA ASP A 46 8.66 10.25 16.18
C ASP A 46 7.44 11.22 16.19
N GLU A 47 7.16 11.90 15.08
CA GLU A 47 6.02 12.82 14.95
C GLU A 47 4.65 12.17 15.18
N TYR A 48 4.52 10.86 14.93
CA TYR A 48 3.29 10.11 15.16
C TYR A 48 3.13 9.59 16.60
N LEU A 49 4.21 9.59 17.35
CA LEU A 49 4.23 9.04 18.71
C LEU A 49 3.65 10.00 19.75
N GLY A 50 3.52 11.28 19.39
CA GLY A 50 2.93 12.31 20.23
C GLY A 50 1.39 12.27 20.30
N ASP A 51 0.74 11.50 19.45
CA ASP A 51 -0.73 11.33 19.43
C ASP A 51 -1.13 9.95 19.98
N PRO A 52 -1.64 9.88 21.22
CA PRO A 52 -2.08 8.60 21.81
C PRO A 52 -3.18 7.91 20.99
N GLY A 53 -4.06 8.68 20.37
CA GLY A 53 -5.11 8.16 19.51
C GLY A 53 -4.54 7.51 18.24
N PHE A 54 -3.45 8.04 17.71
CA PHE A 54 -2.74 7.42 16.58
C PHE A 54 -2.19 6.03 16.95
N LEU A 55 -1.45 5.94 18.04
CA LEU A 55 -0.83 4.67 18.49
C LEU A 55 -1.89 3.60 18.79
N GLU A 56 -3.00 3.99 19.42
CA GLU A 56 -4.10 3.06 19.70
C GLU A 56 -4.70 2.49 18.40
N ARG A 57 -4.98 3.36 17.42
CA ARG A 57 -5.46 2.93 16.10
C ARG A 57 -4.44 2.06 15.37
N PHE A 58 -3.17 2.44 15.38
CA PHE A 58 -2.09 1.67 14.76
C PHE A 58 -1.99 0.27 15.36
N ARG A 59 -2.07 0.15 16.69
CA ARG A 59 -2.08 -1.12 17.41
C ARG A 59 -3.29 -1.97 17.06
N ALA A 60 -4.48 -1.36 16.97
CA ALA A 60 -5.70 -2.07 16.59
C ALA A 60 -5.62 -2.61 15.15
N GLU A 61 -5.14 -1.81 14.21
CA GLU A 61 -4.97 -2.21 12.80
C GLU A 61 -3.88 -3.29 12.66
N ALA A 62 -2.78 -3.20 13.40
CA ALA A 62 -1.74 -4.23 13.40
C ALA A 62 -2.28 -5.58 13.90
N ARG A 63 -3.09 -5.59 14.97
CA ARG A 63 -3.76 -6.80 15.46
C ARG A 63 -4.73 -7.37 14.43
N HIS A 64 -5.49 -6.52 13.76
CA HIS A 64 -6.44 -6.92 12.74
C HIS A 64 -5.71 -7.53 11.53
N ALA A 65 -4.66 -6.86 11.05
CA ALA A 65 -3.83 -7.35 9.95
C ALA A 65 -3.16 -8.70 10.26
N ALA A 66 -2.75 -8.92 11.51
CA ALA A 66 -2.15 -10.17 11.95
C ALA A 66 -3.10 -11.38 11.89
N LEU A 67 -4.42 -11.16 11.86
CA LEU A 67 -5.43 -12.21 11.75
C LEU A 67 -5.66 -12.66 10.30
N VAL A 68 -5.25 -11.87 9.32
CA VAL A 68 -5.43 -12.20 7.91
C VAL A 68 -4.25 -13.05 7.44
N ASN A 69 -4.55 -14.26 6.99
CA ASN A 69 -3.56 -15.18 6.44
C ASN A 69 -3.95 -15.51 4.99
N HIS A 70 -3.15 -15.03 4.04
CA HIS A 70 -3.31 -15.30 2.61
C HIS A 70 -1.95 -15.22 1.92
N GLU A 71 -1.70 -16.10 0.94
CA GLU A 71 -0.41 -16.13 0.22
C GLU A 71 -0.07 -14.82 -0.50
N GLY A 72 -1.06 -14.03 -0.87
CA GLY A 72 -0.92 -12.73 -1.52
C GLY A 72 -0.79 -11.53 -0.55
N ILE A 73 -0.65 -11.78 0.73
CA ILE A 73 -0.51 -10.74 1.76
C ILE A 73 0.76 -11.00 2.56
N ALA A 74 1.62 -9.99 2.71
CA ALA A 74 2.75 -10.05 3.62
C ALA A 74 2.26 -10.15 5.06
N ASN A 75 2.62 -11.23 5.74
CA ASN A 75 2.13 -11.50 7.09
C ASN A 75 2.67 -10.49 8.11
N VAL A 76 1.84 -10.06 9.03
CA VAL A 76 2.24 -9.31 10.22
C VAL A 76 2.57 -10.32 11.32
N PHE A 77 3.78 -10.22 11.88
CA PHE A 77 4.29 -11.18 12.87
C PHE A 77 4.26 -10.64 14.29
N ASP A 78 4.53 -9.34 14.47
CA ASP A 78 4.67 -8.76 15.79
C ASP A 78 4.48 -7.23 15.74
N TYR A 79 4.22 -6.65 16.90
CA TYR A 79 4.13 -5.23 17.13
C TYR A 79 4.79 -4.89 18.45
N GLY A 80 5.48 -3.75 18.52
CA GLY A 80 6.06 -3.30 19.78
C GLY A 80 6.17 -1.79 19.88
N GLU A 81 6.34 -1.36 21.12
CA GLU A 81 6.65 0.02 21.49
C GLU A 81 7.84 -0.01 22.44
N GLU A 82 8.86 0.77 22.16
CA GLU A 82 10.09 0.83 22.96
C GLU A 82 10.76 2.19 22.80
N ASP A 83 11.21 2.78 23.91
CA ASP A 83 12.01 4.01 23.96
C ASP A 83 11.42 5.17 23.11
N GLY A 84 10.09 5.35 23.12
CA GLY A 84 9.41 6.36 22.32
C GLY A 84 9.38 6.04 20.83
N SER A 85 9.53 4.78 20.45
CA SER A 85 9.35 4.28 19.08
C SER A 85 8.27 3.22 19.03
N ALA A 86 7.50 3.18 17.94
CA ALA A 86 6.58 2.08 17.64
C ALA A 86 7.03 1.38 16.36
N TYR A 87 6.92 0.05 16.34
CA TYR A 87 7.35 -0.74 15.21
C TYR A 87 6.42 -1.91 14.92
N LEU A 88 6.39 -2.30 13.65
CA LEU A 88 5.63 -3.43 13.14
C LEU A 88 6.60 -4.42 12.48
N VAL A 89 6.56 -5.67 12.90
CA VAL A 89 7.37 -6.74 12.31
C VAL A 89 6.52 -7.53 11.34
N MET A 90 7.02 -7.71 10.14
CA MET A 90 6.30 -8.36 9.05
C MET A 90 7.19 -9.28 8.23
N GLU A 91 6.56 -10.05 7.37
CA GLU A 91 7.24 -10.88 6.40
C GLU A 91 8.16 -10.03 5.51
N LEU A 92 9.41 -10.45 5.40
CA LEU A 92 10.31 -9.92 4.37
C LEU A 92 10.01 -10.64 3.06
N VAL A 93 9.44 -9.91 2.11
CA VAL A 93 9.10 -10.44 0.79
C VAL A 93 10.28 -10.27 -0.15
N PRO A 94 10.87 -11.38 -0.67
CA PRO A 94 11.90 -11.29 -1.71
C PRO A 94 11.26 -10.84 -3.02
N GLY A 95 11.74 -9.74 -3.59
CA GLY A 95 11.20 -9.21 -4.83
C GLY A 95 11.34 -7.70 -4.94
N GLU A 96 10.67 -7.13 -5.92
CA GLU A 96 10.65 -5.68 -6.16
C GLU A 96 9.22 -5.14 -6.15
N ALA A 97 9.06 -3.88 -5.78
CA ALA A 97 7.77 -3.21 -5.87
C ALA A 97 7.34 -3.05 -7.33
N LEU A 98 6.04 -3.18 -7.61
CA LEU A 98 5.49 -2.94 -8.95
C LEU A 98 5.82 -1.51 -9.44
N SER A 99 5.95 -0.54 -8.55
CA SER A 99 6.41 0.81 -8.90
C SER A 99 7.78 0.81 -9.58
N THR A 100 8.72 0.03 -9.06
CA THR A 100 10.06 -0.13 -9.65
C THR A 100 9.99 -0.82 -11.02
N VAL A 101 9.13 -1.82 -11.16
CA VAL A 101 8.89 -2.48 -12.45
C VAL A 101 8.34 -1.49 -13.48
N LEU A 102 7.34 -0.67 -13.09
CA LEU A 102 6.72 0.32 -13.99
C LEU A 102 7.65 1.47 -14.33
N GLU A 103 8.54 1.88 -13.45
CA GLU A 103 9.58 2.88 -13.75
C GLU A 103 10.52 2.37 -14.86
N ARG A 104 10.87 1.08 -14.83
CA ARG A 104 11.76 0.44 -15.80
C ARG A 104 11.06 0.10 -17.12
N GLU A 105 9.91 -0.55 -17.06
CA GLU A 105 9.24 -1.13 -18.24
C GLU A 105 8.13 -0.23 -18.82
N ARG A 106 7.62 0.70 -18.04
CA ARG A 106 6.51 1.62 -18.33
C ARG A 106 5.18 0.95 -18.65
N VAL A 107 5.14 0.05 -19.59
CA VAL A 107 3.97 -0.72 -20.01
C VAL A 107 4.27 -2.20 -19.82
N LEU A 108 3.33 -2.93 -19.25
CA LEU A 108 3.41 -4.37 -19.10
C LEU A 108 2.50 -5.08 -20.12
N PRO A 109 2.86 -6.29 -20.55
CA PRO A 109 1.97 -7.14 -21.34
C PRO A 109 0.63 -7.35 -20.65
N THR A 110 -0.46 -7.39 -21.42
CA THR A 110 -1.83 -7.50 -20.88
C THR A 110 -2.02 -8.72 -19.98
N ASP A 111 -1.49 -9.88 -20.38
CA ASP A 111 -1.55 -11.13 -19.60
C ASP A 111 -0.86 -10.98 -18.23
N LYS A 112 0.28 -10.31 -18.17
CA LYS A 112 0.99 -10.02 -16.92
C LYS A 112 0.19 -9.08 -16.03
N VAL A 113 -0.42 -8.03 -16.61
CA VAL A 113 -1.29 -7.11 -15.84
C VAL A 113 -2.49 -7.86 -15.27
N LEU A 114 -3.15 -8.68 -16.06
CA LEU A 114 -4.30 -9.48 -15.61
C LEU A 114 -3.94 -10.46 -14.51
N ASP A 115 -2.76 -11.08 -14.59
CA ASP A 115 -2.27 -11.98 -13.54
C ASP A 115 -2.03 -11.23 -12.23
N ILE A 116 -1.37 -10.08 -12.29
CA ILE A 116 -1.16 -9.21 -11.12
C ILE A 116 -2.48 -8.78 -10.50
N VAL A 117 -3.43 -8.35 -11.33
CA VAL A 117 -4.77 -7.92 -10.88
C VAL A 117 -5.52 -9.08 -10.23
N ALA A 118 -5.50 -10.26 -10.83
CA ALA A 118 -6.18 -11.44 -10.29
C ALA A 118 -5.63 -11.85 -8.93
N GLN A 119 -4.30 -11.92 -8.79
CA GLN A 119 -3.65 -12.24 -7.52
C GLN A 119 -3.97 -11.19 -6.44
N THR A 120 -3.88 -9.91 -6.79
CA THR A 120 -4.18 -8.80 -5.87
C THR A 120 -5.64 -8.81 -5.44
N ALA A 121 -6.58 -9.02 -6.37
CA ALA A 121 -8.01 -9.09 -6.07
C ALA A 121 -8.34 -10.27 -5.13
N SER A 122 -7.72 -11.42 -5.34
CA SER A 122 -7.88 -12.59 -4.45
C SER A 122 -7.41 -12.28 -3.03
N ALA A 123 -6.25 -11.64 -2.89
CA ALA A 123 -5.72 -11.24 -1.59
C ALA A 123 -6.59 -10.18 -0.91
N LEU A 124 -7.06 -9.18 -1.67
CA LEU A 124 -8.00 -8.16 -1.15
C LEU A 124 -9.30 -8.78 -0.69
N GLN A 125 -9.85 -9.75 -1.43
CA GLN A 125 -11.08 -10.44 -1.02
C GLN A 125 -10.90 -11.15 0.32
N ALA A 126 -9.76 -11.80 0.57
CA ALA A 126 -9.46 -12.42 1.85
C ALA A 126 -9.41 -11.40 3.00
N ALA A 127 -8.80 -10.23 2.77
CA ALA A 127 -8.76 -9.13 3.74
C ALA A 127 -10.17 -8.56 3.99
N HIS A 128 -10.93 -8.30 2.92
CA HIS A 128 -12.30 -7.76 3.01
C HIS A 128 -13.24 -8.70 3.76
N ASN A 129 -13.13 -10.00 3.55
CA ASN A 129 -13.90 -11.00 4.29
C ASN A 129 -13.59 -11.00 5.80
N ALA A 130 -12.38 -10.59 6.17
CA ALA A 130 -11.98 -10.40 7.55
C ALA A 130 -12.31 -9.00 8.09
N GLY A 131 -12.99 -8.16 7.30
CA GLY A 131 -13.35 -6.79 7.68
C GLY A 131 -12.20 -5.78 7.57
N LEU A 132 -11.12 -6.13 6.88
CA LEU A 132 -9.95 -5.26 6.69
C LEU A 132 -9.95 -4.67 5.28
N VAL A 133 -9.99 -3.35 5.18
CA VAL A 133 -9.82 -2.58 3.93
C VAL A 133 -8.40 -2.02 3.89
N HIS A 134 -7.71 -2.16 2.77
CA HIS A 134 -6.31 -1.72 2.64
C HIS A 134 -6.18 -0.20 2.66
N ARG A 135 -6.96 0.50 1.83
CA ARG A 135 -7.04 1.97 1.70
C ARG A 135 -5.86 2.66 1.01
N ASP A 136 -4.79 1.95 0.70
CA ASP A 136 -3.61 2.52 0.03
C ASP A 136 -3.04 1.53 -1.00
N ILE A 137 -3.90 0.97 -1.85
CA ILE A 137 -3.47 0.13 -2.97
C ILE A 137 -2.80 1.03 -4.01
N LYS A 138 -1.54 0.75 -4.26
CA LYS A 138 -0.67 1.44 -5.21
C LYS A 138 0.48 0.54 -5.61
N PRO A 139 1.19 0.81 -6.72
CA PRO A 139 2.30 -0.02 -7.17
C PRO A 139 3.41 -0.22 -6.13
N GLY A 140 3.65 0.78 -5.28
CA GLY A 140 4.65 0.69 -4.20
C GLY A 140 4.33 -0.33 -3.11
N ASN A 141 3.05 -0.69 -2.95
CA ASN A 141 2.56 -1.66 -1.96
C ASN A 141 2.27 -3.05 -2.54
N LEU A 142 2.56 -3.26 -3.81
CA LEU A 142 2.45 -4.54 -4.49
C LEU A 142 3.85 -5.06 -4.80
N LEU A 143 4.32 -6.04 -4.04
CA LEU A 143 5.64 -6.65 -4.24
C LEU A 143 5.52 -7.85 -5.18
N ILE A 144 6.38 -7.89 -6.20
CA ILE A 144 6.43 -8.95 -7.19
C ILE A 144 7.65 -9.82 -6.87
N THR A 145 7.42 -11.08 -6.55
CA THR A 145 8.51 -12.02 -6.29
C THR A 145 9.16 -12.49 -7.60
N PRO A 146 10.38 -13.05 -7.55
CA PRO A 146 11.03 -13.61 -8.74
C PRO A 146 10.19 -14.66 -9.47
N GLU A 147 9.33 -15.39 -8.77
CA GLU A 147 8.42 -16.40 -9.33
C GLU A 147 7.13 -15.79 -9.92
N GLY A 148 6.98 -14.47 -9.89
CA GLY A 148 5.79 -13.76 -10.41
C GLY A 148 4.61 -13.72 -9.44
N ARG A 149 4.80 -14.03 -8.16
CA ARG A 149 3.75 -13.89 -7.15
C ARG A 149 3.64 -12.46 -6.67
N VAL A 150 2.41 -12.02 -6.42
CA VAL A 150 2.13 -10.70 -5.84
C VAL A 150 1.89 -10.84 -4.36
N LYS A 151 2.55 -9.98 -3.58
CA LYS A 151 2.25 -9.81 -2.14
C LYS A 151 1.92 -8.35 -1.83
N ILE A 152 0.77 -8.14 -1.23
CA ILE A 152 0.32 -6.83 -0.75
C ILE A 152 1.00 -6.55 0.59
N THR A 153 1.54 -5.35 0.72
CA THR A 153 2.17 -4.84 1.95
C THR A 153 1.42 -3.63 2.50
N ASP A 154 1.73 -3.25 3.73
CA ASP A 154 1.22 -2.05 4.40
C ASP A 154 -0.32 -1.99 4.57
N PHE A 155 -0.94 -3.13 4.88
CA PHE A 155 -2.37 -3.18 5.22
C PHE A 155 -2.70 -2.31 6.44
N GLY A 156 -3.76 -1.51 6.31
CA GLY A 156 -4.42 -0.80 7.42
C GLY A 156 -3.65 0.37 8.03
N ILE A 157 -2.37 0.52 7.75
CA ILE A 157 -1.52 1.55 8.37
C ILE A 157 -1.87 2.96 7.88
N ALA A 158 -2.43 3.08 6.67
CA ALA A 158 -2.84 4.35 6.07
C ALA A 158 -4.10 4.97 6.71
N ARG A 159 -4.93 4.18 7.41
CA ARG A 159 -6.19 4.64 8.02
C ARG A 159 -6.04 5.85 8.94
N ILE A 160 -4.87 6.07 9.44
CA ILE A 160 -4.60 7.04 10.48
C ILE A 160 -4.33 8.42 9.88
N ALA A 161 -3.84 8.45 8.64
CA ALA A 161 -3.59 9.68 7.90
C ALA A 161 -4.84 10.20 7.15
N ASP A 162 -5.82 9.33 6.88
CA ASP A 162 -6.97 9.60 6.00
C ASP A 162 -8.12 10.38 6.65
N GLN A 163 -8.03 10.80 7.91
CA GLN A 163 -9.14 11.48 8.59
C GLN A 163 -9.24 12.97 8.29
N VAL A 164 -8.39 13.53 7.44
CA VAL A 164 -8.46 14.94 7.05
C VAL A 164 -8.84 15.04 5.58
N PRO A 165 -10.03 15.62 5.25
CA PRO A 165 -10.41 15.83 3.86
C PRO A 165 -9.36 16.66 3.12
N LEU A 166 -9.00 16.23 1.92
CA LEU A 166 -8.06 16.92 1.03
C LEU A 166 -8.44 18.40 0.81
N THR A 167 -9.75 18.66 0.83
CA THR A 167 -10.33 19.97 0.56
C THR A 167 -10.20 20.97 1.73
N ALA A 168 -9.96 20.48 2.96
CA ALA A 168 -9.94 21.35 4.15
C ALA A 168 -8.56 21.95 4.45
N THR A 169 -7.46 21.27 4.09
CA THR A 169 -6.11 21.70 4.46
C THR A 169 -5.14 21.89 3.29
N GLY A 170 -5.50 21.43 2.08
CA GLY A 170 -4.61 21.47 0.91
C GLY A 170 -3.35 20.59 1.03
N GLN A 171 -3.19 19.90 2.16
CA GLN A 171 -2.08 18.99 2.40
C GLN A 171 -2.59 17.55 2.41
N VAL A 172 -2.01 16.74 1.53
CA VAL A 172 -2.24 15.30 1.48
C VAL A 172 -1.02 14.59 2.04
N MET A 173 -1.23 13.82 3.08
CA MET A 173 -0.23 12.85 3.50
C MET A 173 -0.39 11.59 2.63
N GLY A 174 0.49 11.41 1.67
CA GLY A 174 0.50 10.24 0.81
C GLY A 174 0.32 10.54 -0.69
N THR A 175 0.19 9.47 -1.45
CA THR A 175 0.10 9.53 -2.92
C THR A 175 -1.36 9.63 -3.36
N VAL A 176 -1.80 10.82 -3.79
CA VAL A 176 -3.19 11.10 -4.25
C VAL A 176 -3.57 10.32 -5.49
N GLN A 177 -2.60 9.94 -6.31
CA GLN A 177 -2.80 9.45 -7.67
C GLN A 177 -3.61 8.15 -7.78
N TYR A 178 -3.72 7.39 -6.68
CA TYR A 178 -4.48 6.13 -6.62
C TYR A 178 -5.68 6.22 -5.67
N LEU A 179 -5.95 7.41 -5.13
CA LEU A 179 -7.01 7.67 -4.16
C LEU A 179 -8.38 7.54 -4.82
N SER A 180 -9.31 6.88 -4.15
CA SER A 180 -10.69 6.78 -4.65
C SER A 180 -11.45 8.12 -4.51
N PRO A 181 -12.50 8.36 -5.31
CA PRO A 181 -13.32 9.55 -5.20
C PRO A 181 -13.90 9.77 -3.81
N GLU A 182 -14.37 8.71 -3.14
CA GLU A 182 -14.91 8.77 -1.80
C GLU A 182 -13.85 9.18 -0.77
N GLN A 183 -12.61 8.67 -0.89
CA GLN A 183 -11.50 9.09 -0.02
C GLN A 183 -11.13 10.56 -0.26
N ALA A 184 -11.05 10.98 -1.52
CA ALA A 184 -10.77 12.36 -1.88
C ALA A 184 -11.83 13.34 -1.34
N SER A 185 -13.07 12.87 -1.20
CA SER A 185 -14.21 13.62 -0.66
C SER A 185 -14.35 13.51 0.87
N GLY A 186 -13.46 12.76 1.53
CA GLY A 186 -13.51 12.57 2.99
C GLY A 186 -14.57 11.59 3.47
N HIS A 187 -15.11 10.77 2.57
CA HIS A 187 -16.05 9.71 2.94
C HIS A 187 -15.31 8.45 3.42
N PRO A 188 -15.96 7.58 4.20
CA PRO A 188 -15.36 6.34 4.67
C PRO A 188 -14.94 5.42 3.52
N ALA A 189 -13.78 4.80 3.66
CA ALA A 189 -13.32 3.76 2.75
C ALA A 189 -14.11 2.46 2.95
N SER A 190 -14.29 1.72 1.87
CA SER A 190 -14.97 0.44 1.81
C SER A 190 -14.18 -0.56 0.93
N PRO A 191 -14.57 -1.82 0.82
CA PRO A 191 -13.94 -2.75 -0.12
C PRO A 191 -13.83 -2.22 -1.56
N THR A 192 -14.83 -1.47 -2.03
CA THR A 192 -14.82 -0.86 -3.37
C THR A 192 -13.73 0.19 -3.55
N THR A 193 -13.30 0.85 -2.47
CA THR A 193 -12.16 1.76 -2.45
C THR A 193 -10.89 1.09 -2.96
N ASP A 194 -10.60 -0.12 -2.46
CA ASP A 194 -9.42 -0.88 -2.89
C ASP A 194 -9.53 -1.34 -4.35
N ILE A 195 -10.74 -1.68 -4.80
CA ILE A 195 -10.99 -2.08 -6.19
C ILE A 195 -10.79 -0.91 -7.15
N TYR A 196 -11.23 0.29 -6.78
CA TYR A 196 -10.96 1.50 -7.55
C TYR A 196 -9.44 1.73 -7.72
N SER A 197 -8.72 1.70 -6.61
CA SER A 197 -7.25 1.90 -6.62
C SER A 197 -6.54 0.82 -7.44
N LEU A 198 -6.97 -0.44 -7.36
CA LEU A 198 -6.46 -1.51 -8.20
C LEU A 198 -6.74 -1.27 -9.69
N GLY A 199 -7.91 -0.72 -10.03
CA GLY A 199 -8.26 -0.30 -11.38
C GLY A 199 -7.30 0.77 -11.92
N ILE A 200 -6.95 1.76 -11.10
CA ILE A 200 -5.95 2.79 -11.46
C ILE A 200 -4.57 2.16 -11.72
N VAL A 201 -4.15 1.22 -10.87
CA VAL A 201 -2.88 0.48 -11.08
C VAL A 201 -2.90 -0.29 -12.39
N ALA A 202 -3.98 -1.00 -12.69
CA ALA A 202 -4.14 -1.75 -13.93
C ALA A 202 -4.12 -0.82 -15.16
N TYR A 203 -4.81 0.31 -15.10
CA TYR A 203 -4.80 1.32 -16.15
C TYR A 203 -3.38 1.82 -16.43
N GLU A 204 -2.64 2.19 -15.40
CA GLU A 204 -1.26 2.66 -15.53
C GLU A 204 -0.35 1.61 -16.14
N ALA A 205 -0.44 0.36 -15.69
CA ALA A 205 0.37 -0.74 -16.21
C ALA A 205 0.07 -1.07 -17.69
N LEU A 206 -1.17 -0.89 -18.13
CA LEU A 206 -1.60 -1.11 -19.51
C LEU A 206 -1.29 0.07 -20.42
N ALA A 207 -1.50 1.29 -19.94
CA ALA A 207 -1.38 2.52 -20.75
C ALA A 207 0.00 3.19 -20.67
N GLY A 208 0.80 2.87 -19.65
CA GLY A 208 2.08 3.52 -19.38
C GLY A 208 1.97 4.87 -18.67
N SER A 209 0.76 5.30 -18.34
CA SER A 209 0.50 6.50 -17.55
C SER A 209 -0.83 6.40 -16.81
N ARG A 210 -0.95 7.13 -15.71
CA ARG A 210 -2.19 7.18 -14.91
C ARG A 210 -3.29 7.91 -15.66
N PRO A 211 -4.57 7.54 -15.40
CA PRO A 211 -5.70 8.15 -16.10
C PRO A 211 -5.93 9.62 -15.72
N PHE A 212 -5.68 9.98 -14.47
CA PHE A 212 -5.92 11.32 -13.94
C PHE A 212 -4.61 12.02 -13.64
N LYS A 213 -4.43 13.20 -14.24
CA LYS A 213 -3.22 14.04 -14.13
C LYS A 213 -3.61 15.43 -13.71
N GLY A 214 -2.69 16.18 -13.13
CA GLY A 214 -2.90 17.56 -12.72
C GLY A 214 -1.61 18.21 -12.25
N GLU A 215 -1.59 19.53 -12.23
CA GLU A 215 -0.43 20.33 -11.80
C GLU A 215 -0.25 20.31 -10.25
N SER A 216 -1.27 19.89 -9.53
CA SER A 216 -1.27 19.78 -8.08
C SER A 216 -1.98 18.52 -7.61
N GLN A 217 -1.76 18.13 -6.36
CA GLN A 217 -2.47 17.01 -5.73
C GLN A 217 -3.99 17.25 -5.68
N VAL A 218 -4.41 18.49 -5.42
CA VAL A 218 -5.82 18.88 -5.42
C VAL A 218 -6.42 18.73 -6.81
N ALA A 219 -5.72 19.15 -7.87
CA ALA A 219 -6.19 19.00 -9.25
C ALA A 219 -6.38 17.52 -9.64
N ILE A 220 -5.46 16.65 -9.24
CA ILE A 220 -5.59 15.19 -9.47
C ILE A 220 -6.80 14.63 -8.74
N ALA A 221 -6.98 14.98 -7.45
CA ALA A 221 -8.12 14.53 -6.67
C ALA A 221 -9.45 14.99 -7.26
N MET A 222 -9.53 16.24 -7.74
CA MET A 222 -10.72 16.77 -8.39
C MET A 222 -11.02 16.07 -9.71
N ALA A 223 -9.99 15.71 -10.48
CA ALA A 223 -10.16 14.90 -11.68
C ALA A 223 -10.72 13.51 -11.36
N GLN A 224 -10.24 12.85 -10.31
CA GLN A 224 -10.76 11.55 -9.86
C GLN A 224 -12.23 11.61 -9.44
N ILE A 225 -12.68 12.73 -8.88
CA ILE A 225 -14.07 12.93 -8.47
C ILE A 225 -14.99 13.23 -9.64
N ASN A 226 -14.54 14.03 -10.61
CA ASN A 226 -15.42 14.68 -11.58
C ASN A 226 -15.23 14.23 -13.02
N GLU A 227 -14.13 13.57 -13.35
CA GLU A 227 -13.80 13.21 -14.73
C GLU A 227 -13.92 11.71 -15.00
N ALA A 228 -14.33 11.34 -16.19
CA ALA A 228 -14.20 9.98 -16.67
C ALA A 228 -12.74 9.70 -17.06
N PRO A 229 -12.25 8.47 -16.85
CA PRO A 229 -10.91 8.11 -17.29
C PRO A 229 -10.80 8.21 -18.82
N PRO A 230 -9.65 8.66 -19.35
CA PRO A 230 -9.39 8.58 -20.79
C PRO A 230 -9.48 7.14 -21.28
N GLU A 231 -9.85 6.97 -22.55
CA GLU A 231 -9.92 5.63 -23.13
C GLU A 231 -8.54 4.96 -23.16
N LEU A 232 -8.52 3.69 -22.79
CA LEU A 232 -7.35 2.82 -22.97
C LEU A 232 -7.09 2.60 -24.46
N PRO A 233 -5.83 2.33 -24.88
CA PRO A 233 -5.49 2.05 -26.27
C PRO A 233 -6.37 0.93 -26.84
N VAL A 234 -6.88 1.13 -28.07
CA VAL A 234 -7.72 0.16 -28.77
C VAL A 234 -6.99 -1.16 -29.11
N THR A 235 -5.66 -1.17 -29.00
CA THR A 235 -4.84 -2.38 -29.12
C THR A 235 -5.04 -3.35 -27.94
N ILE A 236 -5.60 -2.87 -26.82
CA ILE A 236 -5.98 -3.68 -25.68
C ILE A 236 -7.39 -4.24 -25.96
N ALA A 237 -7.57 -5.55 -25.76
CA ALA A 237 -8.86 -6.20 -26.01
C ALA A 237 -9.99 -5.55 -25.20
N GLU A 238 -11.15 -5.40 -25.83
CA GLU A 238 -12.32 -4.73 -25.24
C GLU A 238 -12.72 -5.28 -23.86
N PRO A 239 -12.77 -6.60 -23.62
CA PRO A 239 -13.09 -7.14 -22.30
C PRO A 239 -12.14 -6.69 -21.20
N VAL A 240 -10.86 -6.51 -21.52
CA VAL A 240 -9.85 -6.01 -20.58
C VAL A 240 -10.06 -4.55 -20.26
N ARG A 241 -10.33 -3.72 -21.30
CA ARG A 241 -10.64 -2.30 -21.13
C ARG A 241 -11.89 -2.13 -20.26
N ASN A 242 -12.94 -2.91 -20.53
CA ASN A 242 -14.20 -2.86 -19.78
C ASN A 242 -14.03 -3.27 -18.33
N LEU A 243 -13.18 -4.27 -18.04
CA LEU A 243 -12.85 -4.65 -16.67
C LEU A 243 -12.22 -3.48 -15.89
N VAL A 244 -11.24 -2.82 -16.50
CA VAL A 244 -10.58 -1.65 -15.87
C VAL A 244 -11.56 -0.52 -15.64
N TYR A 245 -12.39 -0.20 -16.63
CA TYR A 245 -13.42 0.87 -16.49
C TYR A 245 -14.43 0.54 -15.39
N ALA A 246 -14.83 -0.71 -15.27
CA ALA A 246 -15.73 -1.15 -14.20
C ALA A 246 -15.14 -0.98 -12.80
N CYS A 247 -13.81 -1.14 -12.65
CA CYS A 247 -13.14 -0.88 -11.37
C CYS A 247 -13.08 0.61 -11.00
N ILE A 248 -13.02 1.49 -12.03
CA ILE A 248 -12.83 2.94 -11.85
C ILE A 248 -14.19 3.71 -11.88
N ALA A 249 -15.28 3.02 -12.17
CA ALA A 249 -16.63 3.60 -12.28
C ALA A 249 -17.20 4.10 -10.94
#